data_fce48922510f6a3f7a25124ec067cba2
#
_entry.id   fce48922510f6a3f7a25124ec067cba2
#
_cell.length_a   1.000
_cell.length_b   1.000
_cell.length_c   1.000
_cell.angle_alpha   90.00
_cell.angle_beta   90.00
_cell.angle_gamma   90.00
#
_symmetry.space_group_name_H-M   'P 1'
#
loop_
_entity.id
_entity.type
_entity.pdbx_description
1 polymer ?
#
loop_
_entity_poly.entity_id
_entity_poly.type
_entity_poly.pdbx_seq_one_letter_code
_entity_poly.pdbx_strand_id
1 'polypeptide(L)'
;TKPRTKGYKSSHWDASNVLAHLRVNDRTDADGKRVLFVEELQSDWGQDGKKKGFNSDLEAQDKKRRDEARRKADAILNGRQVTELTYDEYSDFNHWQDQATGAATQFKGVPSAPFINKTEGWLNLALKRIITMAVEGGYDRVAFVNGEQSADRYDLSKQVKGIGFRKSKSGEGFEVDVVSNTGKTVWNESNATPKQIEETLGKELAKKITTESTAFWTTLSGLDLKVGGEGMKAFYDRIVPNTTNALLKKL
;
A
#
# COMPACT_ATOMS: atom_id res chain seq x y z
N THR A 1 4.80 -32.82 -5.22
CA THR A 1 3.78 -31.77 -5.43
C THR A 1 4.30 -30.49 -4.81
N LYS A 2 4.61 -29.47 -5.66
CA LYS A 2 4.99 -28.14 -5.18
C LYS A 2 3.85 -27.58 -4.32
N PRO A 3 4.13 -26.97 -3.14
CA PRO A 3 3.08 -26.34 -2.35
C PRO A 3 2.42 -25.26 -3.22
N ARG A 4 1.09 -25.35 -3.36
CA ARG A 4 0.31 -24.28 -4.01
C ARG A 4 0.44 -23.04 -3.11
N THR A 5 1.27 -22.10 -3.52
CA THR A 5 1.28 -20.78 -2.89
C THR A 5 -0.14 -20.22 -2.97
N LYS A 6 -0.72 -19.90 -1.81
CA LYS A 6 -2.02 -19.22 -1.79
C LYS A 6 -1.87 -17.94 -2.59
N GLY A 7 -2.70 -17.78 -3.63
CA GLY A 7 -2.72 -16.55 -4.42
C GLY A 7 -3.13 -15.34 -3.56
N TYR A 8 -2.87 -14.15 -4.08
CA TYR A 8 -3.37 -12.92 -3.47
C TYR A 8 -4.89 -12.80 -3.66
N LYS A 9 -5.60 -12.40 -2.62
CA LYS A 9 -7.02 -12.08 -2.67
C LYS A 9 -7.26 -10.74 -1.95
N SER A 10 -7.79 -9.75 -2.67
CA SER A 10 -8.29 -8.51 -2.11
C SER A 10 -9.67 -8.73 -1.51
N SER A 11 -10.06 -7.92 -0.52
CA SER A 11 -11.42 -7.87 0.00
C SER A 11 -12.43 -7.26 -1.00
N HIS A 12 -11.94 -6.57 -2.04
CA HIS A 12 -12.77 -5.87 -3.03
C HIS A 12 -13.23 -6.77 -4.18
N TRP A 13 -12.64 -7.97 -4.35
CA TRP A 13 -12.89 -8.85 -5.50
C TRP A 13 -13.10 -10.29 -5.08
N ASP A 14 -14.09 -10.93 -5.69
CA ASP A 14 -14.27 -12.37 -5.53
C ASP A 14 -13.17 -13.18 -6.24
N ALA A 15 -12.61 -12.63 -7.30
CA ALA A 15 -11.50 -13.22 -8.02
C ALA A 15 -10.17 -13.10 -7.27
N SER A 16 -9.36 -14.17 -7.29
CA SER A 16 -7.98 -14.14 -6.79
C SER A 16 -7.02 -13.67 -7.87
N ASN A 17 -5.89 -13.09 -7.44
CA ASN A 17 -4.79 -12.66 -8.32
C ASN A 17 -5.17 -11.54 -9.29
N VAL A 18 -6.09 -10.67 -8.92
CA VAL A 18 -6.39 -9.45 -9.68
C VAL A 18 -5.16 -8.54 -9.61
N LEU A 19 -4.48 -8.39 -10.75
CA LEU A 19 -3.25 -7.60 -10.86
C LEU A 19 -3.53 -6.10 -10.78
N ALA A 20 -4.53 -5.66 -11.53
CA ALA A 20 -5.03 -4.28 -11.52
C ALA A 20 -6.49 -4.28 -11.96
N HIS A 21 -7.22 -3.25 -11.55
CA HIS A 21 -8.54 -2.99 -12.10
C HIS A 21 -8.59 -1.60 -12.76
N LEU A 22 -9.49 -1.49 -13.71
CA LEU A 22 -9.72 -0.29 -14.50
C LEU A 22 -11.19 0.06 -14.44
N ARG A 23 -11.50 1.34 -14.24
CA ARG A 23 -12.82 1.89 -14.50
C ARG A 23 -12.71 2.84 -15.67
N VAL A 24 -13.44 2.53 -16.75
CA VAL A 24 -13.41 3.29 -17.99
C VAL A 24 -14.81 3.68 -18.41
N ASN A 25 -14.95 4.81 -19.07
CA ASN A 25 -16.19 5.32 -19.63
C ASN A 25 -15.99 5.75 -21.07
N ASP A 26 -17.05 5.59 -21.87
CA ASP A 26 -17.15 6.16 -23.21
C ASP A 26 -17.57 7.64 -23.07
N ARG A 27 -16.79 8.54 -23.65
CA ARG A 27 -17.08 9.98 -23.65
C ARG A 27 -16.86 10.55 -25.03
N THR A 28 -17.46 11.73 -25.26
CA THR A 28 -17.22 12.55 -26.44
C THR A 28 -16.64 13.89 -25.98
N ASP A 29 -15.58 14.33 -26.61
CA ASP A 29 -14.99 15.63 -26.32
C ASP A 29 -15.68 16.78 -27.09
N ALA A 30 -15.21 18.01 -26.88
CA ALA A 30 -15.75 19.20 -27.51
C ALA A 30 -15.62 19.21 -29.05
N ASP A 31 -14.65 18.43 -29.58
CA ASP A 31 -14.43 18.29 -31.03
C ASP A 31 -15.28 17.16 -31.64
N GLY A 32 -16.18 16.52 -30.86
CA GLY A 32 -17.00 15.38 -31.29
C GLY A 32 -16.20 14.07 -31.38
N LYS A 33 -14.98 14.00 -30.85
CA LYS A 33 -14.13 12.80 -30.85
C LYS A 33 -14.52 11.84 -29.75
N ARG A 34 -14.49 10.54 -30.06
CA ARG A 34 -14.73 9.50 -29.07
C ARG A 34 -13.52 9.33 -28.16
N VAL A 35 -13.76 9.38 -26.87
CA VAL A 35 -12.70 9.30 -25.83
C VAL A 35 -12.95 8.11 -24.92
N LEU A 36 -11.98 7.21 -24.83
CA LEU A 36 -11.91 6.23 -23.75
C LEU A 36 -11.39 6.95 -22.50
N PHE A 37 -12.28 7.27 -21.58
CA PHE A 37 -11.91 7.97 -20.35
C PHE A 37 -11.63 7.00 -19.22
N VAL A 38 -10.42 7.01 -18.69
CA VAL A 38 -9.98 6.18 -17.56
C VAL A 38 -10.24 6.94 -16.27
N GLU A 39 -11.29 6.54 -15.56
CA GLU A 39 -11.68 7.14 -14.28
C GLU A 39 -10.88 6.61 -13.09
N GLU A 40 -10.46 5.35 -13.19
CA GLU A 40 -9.72 4.70 -12.12
C GLU A 40 -8.76 3.66 -12.67
N LEU A 41 -7.58 3.62 -12.08
CA LEU A 41 -6.51 2.70 -12.39
C LEU A 41 -5.80 2.35 -11.08
N GLN A 42 -5.98 1.13 -10.59
CA GLN A 42 -5.55 0.73 -9.26
C GLN A 42 -5.07 -0.72 -9.22
N SER A 43 -4.17 -1.00 -8.29
CA SER A 43 -3.75 -2.35 -7.93
C SER A 43 -3.77 -2.50 -6.41
N ASP A 44 -4.75 -3.22 -5.87
CA ASP A 44 -4.81 -3.54 -4.45
C ASP A 44 -3.62 -4.39 -4.04
N TRP A 45 -3.25 -5.37 -4.88
CA TRP A 45 -2.09 -6.21 -4.64
C TRP A 45 -0.79 -5.39 -4.57
N GLY A 46 -0.60 -4.44 -5.50
CA GLY A 46 0.54 -3.53 -5.49
C GLY A 46 0.56 -2.60 -4.28
N GLN A 47 -0.61 -2.11 -3.84
CA GLN A 47 -0.72 -1.27 -2.64
C GLN A 47 -0.43 -2.07 -1.36
N ASP A 48 -1.00 -3.26 -1.23
CA ASP A 48 -0.73 -4.17 -0.11
C ASP A 48 0.75 -4.57 -0.05
N GLY A 49 1.37 -4.84 -1.22
CA GLY A 49 2.79 -5.14 -1.32
C GLY A 49 3.68 -3.99 -0.86
N LYS A 50 3.31 -2.74 -1.17
CA LYS A 50 4.01 -1.56 -0.65
C LYS A 50 3.85 -1.39 0.86
N LYS A 51 2.67 -1.70 1.42
CA LYS A 51 2.36 -1.55 2.84
C LYS A 51 2.93 -2.69 3.69
N LYS A 52 2.81 -3.93 3.23
CA LYS A 52 3.12 -5.16 4.00
C LYS A 52 4.44 -5.82 3.60
N GLY A 53 5.04 -5.39 2.48
CA GLY A 53 6.16 -6.07 1.83
C GLY A 53 5.71 -7.27 0.99
N PHE A 54 6.49 -7.61 -0.02
CA PHE A 54 6.33 -8.84 -0.78
C PHE A 54 7.15 -9.96 -0.15
N ASN A 55 6.62 -11.17 -0.07
CA ASN A 55 7.30 -12.31 0.55
C ASN A 55 8.68 -12.56 -0.06
N SER A 56 8.85 -12.45 -1.39
CA SER A 56 10.15 -12.60 -2.05
C SER A 56 11.20 -11.59 -1.57
N ASP A 57 10.80 -10.37 -1.32
CA ASP A 57 11.71 -9.31 -0.90
C ASP A 57 12.10 -9.50 0.58
N LEU A 58 11.12 -9.91 1.40
CA LEU A 58 11.35 -10.23 2.81
C LEU A 58 12.26 -11.46 2.97
N GLU A 59 12.05 -12.51 2.17
CA GLU A 59 12.89 -13.70 2.12
C GLU A 59 14.32 -13.36 1.69
N ALA A 60 14.48 -12.49 0.67
CA ALA A 60 15.79 -12.05 0.21
C ALA A 60 16.53 -11.23 1.27
N GLN A 61 15.82 -10.36 1.98
CA GLN A 61 16.39 -9.58 3.10
C GLN A 61 16.81 -10.49 4.26
N ASP A 62 15.98 -11.46 4.65
CA ASP A 62 16.31 -12.42 5.69
C ASP A 62 17.53 -13.27 5.31
N LYS A 63 17.58 -13.75 4.07
CA LYS A 63 18.74 -14.47 3.56
C LYS A 63 20.01 -13.62 3.66
N LYS A 64 19.96 -12.36 3.22
CA LYS A 64 21.12 -11.44 3.31
C LYS A 64 21.57 -11.25 4.75
N ARG A 65 20.64 -11.05 5.69
CA ARG A 65 20.92 -10.91 7.12
C ARG A 65 21.62 -12.16 7.67
N ARG A 66 21.12 -13.35 7.33
CA ARG A 66 21.73 -14.64 7.76
C ARG A 66 23.11 -14.85 7.17
N ASP A 67 23.30 -14.54 5.88
CA ASP A 67 24.59 -14.66 5.21
C ASP A 67 25.62 -13.69 5.83
N GLU A 68 25.19 -12.50 6.23
CA GLU A 68 26.04 -11.54 6.97
C GLU A 68 26.38 -12.04 8.37
N ALA A 69 25.40 -12.55 9.12
CA ALA A 69 25.62 -13.14 10.44
C ALA A 69 26.60 -14.31 10.38
N ARG A 70 26.46 -15.18 9.37
CA ARG A 70 27.40 -16.29 9.14
C ARG A 70 28.82 -15.80 8.91
N ARG A 71 29.00 -14.79 8.04
CA ARG A 71 30.35 -14.20 7.81
C ARG A 71 30.96 -13.62 9.08
N LYS A 72 30.16 -13.01 9.95
CA LYS A 72 30.65 -12.48 11.23
C LYS A 72 31.06 -13.61 12.17
N ALA A 73 30.26 -14.67 12.26
CA ALA A 73 30.64 -15.86 13.05
C ALA A 73 31.93 -16.49 12.50
N ASP A 74 32.06 -16.69 11.19
CA ASP A 74 33.26 -17.24 10.55
C ASP A 74 34.50 -16.36 10.78
N ALA A 75 34.31 -15.03 10.76
CA ALA A 75 35.40 -14.08 11.03
C ALA A 75 35.94 -14.18 12.47
N ILE A 76 35.09 -14.47 13.46
CA ILE A 76 35.49 -14.70 14.84
C ILE A 76 36.32 -15.99 14.94
N LEU A 77 35.89 -17.05 14.27
CA LEU A 77 36.64 -18.30 14.21
C LEU A 77 38.03 -18.10 13.57
N ASN A 78 38.08 -17.35 12.47
CA ASN A 78 39.33 -17.07 11.74
C ASN A 78 40.20 -18.32 11.53
N GLY A 79 39.57 -19.45 11.17
CA GLY A 79 40.21 -20.73 10.97
C GLY A 79 40.53 -21.54 12.26
N ARG A 80 40.21 -21.00 13.43
CA ARG A 80 40.34 -21.69 14.73
C ARG A 80 39.14 -22.61 14.99
N GLN A 81 39.30 -23.53 15.93
CA GLN A 81 38.16 -24.29 16.46
C GLN A 81 37.40 -23.48 17.52
N VAL A 82 36.10 -23.77 17.71
CA VAL A 82 35.27 -23.10 18.72
C VAL A 82 35.85 -23.24 20.14
N THR A 83 36.52 -24.35 20.41
CA THR A 83 37.19 -24.64 21.68
C THR A 83 38.43 -23.76 21.97
N GLU A 84 38.93 -23.07 20.96
CA GLU A 84 40.10 -22.17 21.06
C GLU A 84 39.72 -20.71 21.25
N LEU A 85 38.39 -20.40 21.30
CA LEU A 85 37.89 -19.05 21.53
C LEU A 85 37.98 -18.68 23.02
N THR A 86 38.25 -17.42 23.28
CA THR A 86 38.06 -16.85 24.62
C THR A 86 36.58 -16.79 24.97
N TYR A 87 36.23 -16.56 26.22
CA TYR A 87 34.83 -16.46 26.66
C TYR A 87 34.06 -15.38 25.90
N ASP A 88 34.64 -14.20 25.69
CA ASP A 88 34.02 -13.07 25.00
C ASP A 88 33.84 -13.39 23.50
N GLU A 89 34.88 -13.93 22.83
CA GLU A 89 34.81 -14.37 21.45
C GLU A 89 33.76 -15.47 21.24
N TYR A 90 33.65 -16.40 22.21
CA TYR A 90 32.63 -17.46 22.17
C TYR A 90 31.22 -16.90 22.32
N SER A 91 31.02 -15.90 23.18
CA SER A 91 29.74 -15.21 23.35
C SER A 91 29.30 -14.51 22.05
N ASP A 92 30.24 -13.77 21.44
CA ASP A 92 29.98 -13.08 20.16
C ASP A 92 29.75 -14.06 19.02
N PHE A 93 30.53 -15.15 18.97
CA PHE A 93 30.32 -16.21 17.98
C PHE A 93 28.93 -16.83 18.09
N ASN A 94 28.49 -17.20 19.29
CA ASN A 94 27.17 -17.77 19.49
C ASN A 94 26.05 -16.78 19.10
N HIS A 95 26.20 -15.49 19.45
CA HIS A 95 25.23 -14.46 19.04
C HIS A 95 25.05 -14.44 17.51
N TRP A 96 26.14 -14.44 16.74
CA TRP A 96 26.03 -14.42 15.27
C TRP A 96 25.60 -15.76 14.70
N GLN A 97 26.02 -16.88 15.31
CA GLN A 97 25.61 -18.21 14.92
C GLN A 97 24.10 -18.41 15.09
N ASP A 98 23.52 -17.95 16.19
CA ASP A 98 22.08 -17.97 16.43
C ASP A 98 21.32 -17.15 15.38
N GLN A 99 21.84 -15.99 15.03
CA GLN A 99 21.23 -15.17 13.97
C GLN A 99 21.35 -15.81 12.58
N ALA A 100 22.42 -16.53 12.32
CA ALA A 100 22.64 -17.24 11.05
C ALA A 100 21.76 -18.49 10.91
N THR A 101 21.51 -19.21 12.01
CA THR A 101 20.82 -20.50 12.04
C THR A 101 19.39 -20.45 12.55
N GLY A 102 18.99 -19.36 13.20
CA GLY A 102 17.67 -19.18 13.80
C GLY A 102 16.49 -19.54 12.86
N ALA A 103 15.37 -19.97 13.43
CA ALA A 103 14.21 -20.42 12.66
C ALA A 103 13.79 -19.43 11.55
N ALA A 104 13.46 -19.95 10.38
CA ALA A 104 12.99 -19.13 9.29
C ALA A 104 11.78 -18.29 9.71
N THR A 105 11.89 -16.98 9.61
CA THR A 105 10.80 -16.07 9.95
C THR A 105 9.63 -16.34 9.02
N GLN A 106 8.43 -16.61 9.57
CA GLN A 106 7.22 -16.61 8.76
C GLN A 106 6.91 -15.17 8.34
N PHE A 107 7.15 -14.87 7.08
CA PHE A 107 6.85 -13.55 6.55
C PHE A 107 5.34 -13.38 6.38
N LYS A 108 4.80 -12.29 6.93
CA LYS A 108 3.39 -11.90 6.79
C LYS A 108 3.16 -10.94 5.62
N GLY A 109 4.06 -10.91 4.67
CA GLY A 109 3.94 -10.13 3.45
C GLY A 109 2.90 -10.72 2.48
N VAL A 110 2.71 -10.05 1.35
CA VAL A 110 1.83 -10.55 0.29
C VAL A 110 2.60 -11.43 -0.70
N PRO A 111 1.93 -12.37 -1.38
CA PRO A 111 2.57 -13.17 -2.43
C PRO A 111 3.20 -12.28 -3.50
N SER A 112 4.35 -12.67 -4.02
CA SER A 112 4.96 -12.04 -5.19
C SER A 112 4.43 -12.67 -6.47
N ALA A 113 4.37 -11.86 -7.53
CA ALA A 113 4.05 -12.32 -8.86
C ALA A 113 4.77 -11.46 -9.91
N PRO A 114 4.88 -11.93 -11.15
CA PRO A 114 5.40 -11.11 -12.23
C PRO A 114 4.63 -9.78 -12.32
N PHE A 115 5.38 -8.69 -12.54
CA PHE A 115 4.87 -7.32 -12.72
C PHE A 115 4.29 -6.61 -11.50
N ILE A 116 4.07 -7.29 -10.35
CA ILE A 116 3.37 -6.67 -9.21
C ILE A 116 4.30 -5.93 -8.23
N ASN A 117 5.55 -6.37 -8.10
CA ASN A 117 6.48 -5.84 -7.09
C ASN A 117 6.85 -4.36 -7.31
N LYS A 118 6.68 -3.84 -8.52
CA LYS A 118 6.93 -2.44 -8.87
C LYS A 118 5.71 -1.83 -9.53
N THR A 119 5.42 -0.57 -9.19
CA THR A 119 4.27 0.16 -9.76
C THR A 119 4.29 0.17 -11.27
N GLU A 120 5.46 0.43 -11.87
CA GLU A 120 5.64 0.49 -13.32
C GLU A 120 5.33 -0.84 -14.00
N GLY A 121 5.53 -1.96 -13.32
CA GLY A 121 5.28 -3.31 -13.87
C GLY A 121 3.80 -3.51 -14.19
N TRP A 122 2.94 -3.43 -13.18
CA TRP A 122 1.50 -3.62 -13.35
C TRP A 122 0.85 -2.48 -14.14
N LEU A 123 1.36 -1.24 -13.95
CA LEU A 123 0.88 -0.08 -14.66
C LEU A 123 1.12 -0.19 -16.18
N ASN A 124 2.29 -0.64 -16.62
CA ASN A 124 2.56 -0.88 -18.04
C ASN A 124 1.60 -1.90 -18.66
N LEU A 125 1.27 -2.98 -17.93
CA LEU A 125 0.30 -3.96 -18.42
C LEU A 125 -1.10 -3.35 -18.54
N ALA A 126 -1.52 -2.59 -17.54
CA ALA A 126 -2.81 -1.90 -17.54
C ALA A 126 -2.89 -0.88 -18.69
N LEU A 127 -1.83 -0.07 -18.91
CA LEU A 127 -1.76 0.89 -20.01
C LEU A 127 -1.80 0.21 -21.38
N LYS A 128 -1.11 -0.91 -21.57
CA LYS A 128 -1.20 -1.71 -22.81
C LYS A 128 -2.64 -2.16 -23.04
N ARG A 129 -3.33 -2.67 -22.01
CA ARG A 129 -4.73 -3.07 -22.13
C ARG A 129 -5.63 -1.90 -22.49
N ILE A 130 -5.43 -0.72 -21.88
CA ILE A 130 -6.18 0.51 -22.19
C ILE A 130 -5.98 0.90 -23.66
N ILE A 131 -4.74 0.89 -24.16
CA ILE A 131 -4.44 1.20 -25.56
C ILE A 131 -5.12 0.18 -26.49
N THR A 132 -5.04 -1.12 -26.18
CA THR A 132 -5.70 -2.17 -26.95
C THR A 132 -7.22 -1.94 -26.99
N MET A 133 -7.84 -1.66 -25.84
CA MET A 133 -9.29 -1.36 -25.77
C MET A 133 -9.66 -0.12 -26.59
N ALA A 134 -8.83 0.90 -26.59
CA ALA A 134 -9.07 2.11 -27.36
C ALA A 134 -9.02 1.83 -28.88
N VAL A 135 -8.03 1.05 -29.33
CA VAL A 135 -7.91 0.65 -30.74
C VAL A 135 -9.07 -0.26 -31.16
N GLU A 136 -9.34 -1.33 -30.38
CA GLU A 136 -10.43 -2.27 -30.66
C GLU A 136 -11.81 -1.60 -30.65
N GLY A 137 -12.01 -0.60 -29.77
CA GLY A 137 -13.26 0.15 -29.64
C GLY A 137 -13.41 1.32 -30.62
N GLY A 138 -12.39 1.60 -31.44
CA GLY A 138 -12.41 2.72 -32.39
C GLY A 138 -12.46 4.09 -31.70
N TYR A 139 -11.77 4.25 -30.58
CA TYR A 139 -11.65 5.54 -29.89
C TYR A 139 -10.57 6.42 -30.56
N ASP A 140 -10.87 7.70 -30.70
CA ASP A 140 -9.92 8.67 -31.22
C ASP A 140 -8.85 9.07 -30.19
N ARG A 141 -9.22 9.02 -28.89
CA ARG A 141 -8.37 9.49 -27.79
C ARG A 141 -8.53 8.62 -26.54
N VAL A 142 -7.48 8.59 -25.73
CA VAL A 142 -7.52 8.09 -24.35
C VAL A 142 -7.25 9.26 -23.42
N ALA A 143 -8.09 9.44 -22.42
CA ALA A 143 -7.91 10.45 -21.39
C ALA A 143 -7.94 9.83 -19.98
N PHE A 144 -7.26 10.43 -19.05
CA PHE A 144 -7.19 9.97 -17.66
C PHE A 144 -7.74 11.06 -16.73
N VAL A 145 -8.35 10.63 -15.64
CA VAL A 145 -8.61 11.50 -14.50
C VAL A 145 -7.28 12.14 -14.05
N ASN A 146 -7.31 13.40 -13.66
CA ASN A 146 -6.16 14.04 -13.01
C ASN A 146 -6.14 13.77 -11.50
N GLY A 147 -5.04 14.12 -10.84
CA GLY A 147 -4.84 13.87 -9.41
C GLY A 147 -5.85 14.59 -8.53
N GLU A 148 -6.25 15.81 -8.89
CA GLU A 148 -7.26 16.59 -8.17
C GLU A 148 -8.65 15.94 -8.27
N GLN A 149 -9.09 15.60 -9.49
CA GLN A 149 -10.36 14.90 -9.70
C GLN A 149 -10.41 13.55 -9.01
N SER A 150 -9.28 12.84 -8.98
CA SER A 150 -9.17 11.57 -8.25
C SER A 150 -9.24 11.77 -6.74
N ALA A 151 -8.50 12.75 -6.19
CA ALA A 151 -8.54 13.09 -4.78
C ALA A 151 -9.94 13.52 -4.32
N ASP A 152 -10.62 14.34 -5.12
CA ASP A 152 -11.98 14.81 -4.87
C ASP A 152 -13.03 13.68 -4.79
N ARG A 153 -12.81 12.58 -5.52
CA ARG A 153 -13.69 11.41 -5.46
C ARG A 153 -13.62 10.69 -4.12
N TYR A 154 -12.46 10.73 -3.47
CA TYR A 154 -12.20 10.09 -2.17
C TYR A 154 -12.23 11.09 -1.00
N ASP A 155 -12.69 12.31 -1.24
CA ASP A 155 -12.83 13.35 -0.23
C ASP A 155 -13.89 12.96 0.80
N LEU A 156 -13.44 12.62 2.01
CA LEU A 156 -14.34 12.22 3.11
C LEU A 156 -15.31 13.34 3.52
N SER A 157 -14.97 14.62 3.30
CA SER A 157 -15.87 15.73 3.61
C SER A 157 -17.19 15.66 2.83
N LYS A 158 -17.22 14.93 1.69
CA LYS A 158 -18.42 14.69 0.89
C LYS A 158 -19.29 13.55 1.43
N GLN A 159 -18.75 12.70 2.30
CA GLN A 159 -19.41 11.49 2.83
C GLN A 159 -19.78 11.61 4.29
N VAL A 160 -18.96 12.29 5.09
CA VAL A 160 -19.16 12.43 6.53
C VAL A 160 -19.24 13.88 6.95
N LYS A 161 -20.12 14.18 7.90
CA LYS A 161 -20.33 15.51 8.49
C LYS A 161 -19.17 15.88 9.42
N GLY A 162 -18.66 14.90 10.15
CA GLY A 162 -17.58 15.11 11.08
C GLY A 162 -17.05 13.83 11.71
N ILE A 163 -15.87 13.95 12.27
CA ILE A 163 -15.18 12.91 13.05
C ILE A 163 -14.85 13.48 14.41
N GLY A 164 -15.58 13.01 15.43
CA GLY A 164 -15.26 13.28 16.83
C GLY A 164 -14.21 12.29 17.33
N PHE A 165 -13.27 12.75 18.14
CA PHE A 165 -12.25 11.88 18.72
C PHE A 165 -11.64 12.44 20.00
N ARG A 166 -11.13 11.54 20.83
CA ARG A 166 -10.30 11.84 22.01
C ARG A 166 -9.45 10.62 22.39
N LYS A 167 -8.54 10.79 23.33
CA LYS A 167 -7.87 9.64 23.96
C LYS A 167 -8.90 8.80 24.73
N SER A 168 -8.79 7.49 24.62
CA SER A 168 -9.65 6.58 25.37
C SER A 168 -9.44 6.75 26.87
N LYS A 169 -10.52 6.65 27.65
CA LYS A 169 -10.46 6.68 29.10
C LYS A 169 -9.70 5.51 29.72
N SER A 170 -9.58 4.39 28.99
CA SER A 170 -8.76 3.25 29.38
C SER A 170 -7.25 3.52 29.31
N GLY A 171 -6.82 4.64 28.70
CA GLY A 171 -5.42 5.02 28.50
C GLY A 171 -4.76 4.36 27.29
N GLU A 172 -5.40 3.35 26.68
CA GLU A 172 -4.89 2.65 25.51
C GLU A 172 -5.83 2.88 24.32
N GLY A 173 -5.37 3.63 23.31
CA GLY A 173 -6.15 3.87 22.09
C GLY A 173 -6.98 5.17 22.12
N PHE A 174 -7.99 5.22 21.26
CA PHE A 174 -8.76 6.42 20.95
C PHE A 174 -10.25 6.12 20.93
N GLU A 175 -11.06 7.02 21.47
CA GLU A 175 -12.50 7.03 21.20
C GLU A 175 -12.70 7.82 19.91
N VAL A 176 -13.40 7.24 18.94
CA VAL A 176 -13.66 7.84 17.62
C VAL A 176 -15.13 7.65 17.27
N ASP A 177 -15.76 8.72 16.82
CA ASP A 177 -17.15 8.74 16.33
C ASP A 177 -17.22 9.42 14.98
N VAL A 178 -17.70 8.71 13.95
CA VAL A 178 -17.83 9.19 12.59
C VAL A 178 -19.30 9.35 12.24
N VAL A 179 -19.69 10.58 11.93
CA VAL A 179 -21.08 10.93 11.62
C VAL A 179 -21.22 11.25 10.14
N SER A 180 -22.14 10.57 9.45
CA SER A 180 -22.45 10.83 8.04
C SER A 180 -23.12 12.19 7.84
N ASN A 181 -23.15 12.67 6.60
CA ASN A 181 -23.86 13.90 6.24
C ASN A 181 -25.37 13.85 6.54
N THR A 182 -25.95 12.65 6.66
CA THR A 182 -27.35 12.45 7.08
C THR A 182 -27.52 12.44 8.61
N GLY A 183 -26.45 12.65 9.39
CA GLY A 183 -26.49 12.66 10.85
C GLY A 183 -26.46 11.28 11.52
N LYS A 184 -26.28 10.19 10.76
CA LYS A 184 -26.14 8.83 11.30
C LYS A 184 -24.70 8.54 11.67
N THR A 185 -24.47 7.92 12.82
CA THR A 185 -23.15 7.34 13.15
C THR A 185 -22.86 6.18 12.21
N VAL A 186 -21.76 6.26 11.48
CA VAL A 186 -21.31 5.24 10.52
C VAL A 186 -20.16 4.41 11.05
N TRP A 187 -19.44 4.92 12.01
CA TRP A 187 -18.42 4.20 12.77
C TRP A 187 -18.27 4.81 14.16
N ASN A 188 -18.29 3.95 15.18
CA ASN A 188 -18.05 4.34 16.56
C ASN A 188 -17.18 3.29 17.22
N GLU A 189 -16.08 3.70 17.83
CA GLU A 189 -15.16 2.82 18.53
C GLU A 189 -14.63 3.51 19.78
N SER A 190 -14.72 2.84 20.93
CA SER A 190 -14.32 3.39 22.23
C SER A 190 -12.85 3.16 22.58
N ASN A 191 -12.17 2.30 21.82
CA ASN A 191 -10.74 1.98 22.01
C ASN A 191 -10.05 1.63 20.69
N ALA A 192 -10.24 2.48 19.68
CA ALA A 192 -9.64 2.31 18.36
C ALA A 192 -8.11 2.38 18.44
N THR A 193 -7.44 1.39 17.89
CA THR A 193 -5.99 1.44 17.70
C THR A 193 -5.63 2.37 16.55
N PRO A 194 -4.41 2.97 16.53
CA PRO A 194 -3.95 3.76 15.38
C PRO A 194 -4.10 3.02 14.04
N LYS A 195 -3.90 1.71 14.05
CA LYS A 195 -4.05 0.87 12.86
C LYS A 195 -5.49 0.77 12.38
N GLN A 196 -6.44 0.56 13.28
CA GLN A 196 -7.88 0.54 12.94
C GLN A 196 -8.33 1.89 12.38
N ILE A 197 -7.87 3.01 12.98
CA ILE A 197 -8.15 4.36 12.48
C ILE A 197 -7.58 4.53 11.07
N GLU A 198 -6.33 4.08 10.83
CA GLU A 198 -5.72 4.15 9.50
C GLU A 198 -6.46 3.29 8.46
N GLU A 199 -6.91 2.11 8.84
CA GLU A 199 -7.66 1.20 7.96
C GLU A 199 -9.04 1.76 7.60
N THR A 200 -9.67 2.50 8.51
CA THR A 200 -11.03 3.04 8.35
C THR A 200 -11.04 4.43 7.71
N LEU A 201 -10.18 5.33 8.18
CA LEU A 201 -10.18 6.77 7.80
C LEU A 201 -9.02 7.18 6.91
N GLY A 202 -8.06 6.28 6.69
CA GLY A 202 -6.85 6.55 5.93
C GLY A 202 -5.72 7.15 6.76
N LYS A 203 -4.51 7.08 6.21
CA LYS A 203 -3.25 7.37 6.91
C LYS A 203 -3.16 8.81 7.46
N GLU A 204 -3.63 9.78 6.70
CA GLU A 204 -3.47 11.19 7.08
C GLU A 204 -4.41 11.58 8.21
N LEU A 205 -5.69 11.16 8.15
CA LEU A 205 -6.61 11.36 9.26
C LEU A 205 -6.18 10.58 10.50
N ALA A 206 -5.70 9.35 10.33
CA ALA A 206 -5.15 8.58 11.45
C ALA A 206 -3.99 9.32 12.11
N LYS A 207 -3.06 9.87 11.33
CA LYS A 207 -1.96 10.67 11.86
C LYS A 207 -2.48 11.91 12.60
N LYS A 208 -3.43 12.65 12.01
CA LYS A 208 -4.01 13.84 12.62
C LYS A 208 -4.71 13.48 13.94
N ILE A 209 -5.58 12.48 13.94
CA ILE A 209 -6.28 12.01 15.14
C ILE A 209 -5.29 11.57 16.22
N THR A 210 -4.29 10.75 15.90
CA THR A 210 -3.34 10.25 16.90
C THR A 210 -2.41 11.33 17.45
N THR A 211 -2.12 12.37 16.67
CA THR A 211 -1.25 13.48 17.09
C THR A 211 -2.01 14.53 17.90
N GLU A 212 -3.26 14.85 17.51
CA GLU A 212 -4.05 15.95 18.09
C GLU A 212 -4.97 15.49 19.22
N SER A 213 -5.10 14.19 19.47
CA SER A 213 -5.97 13.65 20.53
C SER A 213 -5.51 14.08 21.92
N THR A 214 -6.47 14.61 22.67
CA THR A 214 -6.34 14.94 24.10
C THR A 214 -7.37 14.15 24.91
N ALA A 215 -7.48 14.41 26.21
CA ALA A 215 -8.56 13.87 27.05
C ALA A 215 -9.94 14.48 26.70
N PHE A 216 -9.97 15.59 25.98
CA PHE A 216 -11.19 16.29 25.57
C PHE A 216 -11.60 15.89 24.15
N TRP A 217 -12.91 15.91 23.89
CA TRP A 217 -13.44 15.70 22.54
C TRP A 217 -12.97 16.82 21.59
N THR A 218 -12.41 16.40 20.49
CA THR A 218 -12.05 17.24 19.35
C THR A 218 -12.87 16.77 18.15
N THR A 219 -13.24 17.68 17.26
CA THR A 219 -14.04 17.33 16.07
C THR A 219 -13.35 17.88 14.83
N LEU A 220 -13.11 16.99 13.84
CA LEU A 220 -12.72 17.38 12.49
C LEU A 220 -13.98 17.50 11.62
N SER A 221 -14.10 18.59 10.87
CA SER A 221 -15.23 18.81 9.96
C SER A 221 -14.83 19.67 8.76
N GLY A 222 -15.62 19.67 7.70
CA GLY A 222 -15.39 20.50 6.52
C GLY A 222 -13.98 20.33 5.94
N LEU A 223 -13.19 21.38 5.89
CA LEU A 223 -11.84 21.38 5.32
C LEU A 223 -10.86 20.47 6.07
N ASP A 224 -11.08 20.22 7.35
CA ASP A 224 -10.24 19.31 8.14
C ASP A 224 -10.36 17.85 7.67
N LEU A 225 -11.46 17.49 7.03
CA LEU A 225 -11.72 16.17 6.45
C LEU A 225 -11.16 16.05 5.02
N LYS A 226 -10.78 17.16 4.41
CA LYS A 226 -10.15 17.21 3.10
C LYS A 226 -8.66 16.95 3.26
N VAL A 227 -8.32 15.72 3.64
CA VAL A 227 -6.94 15.26 3.81
C VAL A 227 -6.59 14.27 2.71
N GLY A 228 -5.35 14.26 2.28
CA GLY A 228 -4.84 13.35 1.28
C GLY A 228 -4.92 13.90 -0.14
N GLY A 229 -4.63 12.99 -1.03
CA GLY A 229 -4.57 13.33 -2.45
C GLY A 229 -3.15 13.49 -2.98
N GLU A 230 -2.14 13.71 -2.15
CA GLU A 230 -0.75 13.81 -2.61
C GLU A 230 -0.28 12.54 -3.33
N GLY A 231 -0.66 11.36 -2.80
CA GLY A 231 -0.41 10.07 -3.46
C GLY A 231 -1.15 9.94 -4.79
N MET A 232 -2.41 10.37 -4.84
CA MET A 232 -3.23 10.36 -6.04
C MET A 232 -2.73 11.38 -7.07
N LYS A 233 -2.37 12.59 -6.64
CA LYS A 233 -1.75 13.60 -7.50
C LYS A 233 -0.42 13.10 -8.05
N ALA A 234 0.45 12.55 -7.20
CA ALA A 234 1.71 11.98 -7.66
C ALA A 234 1.50 10.84 -8.66
N PHE A 235 0.49 9.99 -8.45
CA PHE A 235 0.18 8.88 -9.33
C PHE A 235 -0.37 9.36 -10.67
N TYR A 236 -1.46 10.11 -10.68
CA TYR A 236 -2.15 10.50 -11.92
C TYR A 236 -1.46 11.65 -12.66
N ASP A 237 -0.80 12.59 -11.97
CA ASP A 237 -0.18 13.76 -12.62
C ASP A 237 1.28 13.53 -13.01
N ARG A 238 1.95 12.49 -12.48
CA ARG A 238 3.37 12.20 -12.78
C ARG A 238 3.63 10.76 -13.20
N ILE A 239 3.22 9.76 -12.38
CA ILE A 239 3.60 8.37 -12.65
C ILE A 239 2.88 7.85 -13.90
N VAL A 240 1.57 8.03 -14.00
CA VAL A 240 0.79 7.59 -15.17
C VAL A 240 1.28 8.27 -16.46
N PRO A 241 1.39 9.61 -16.56
CA PRO A 241 1.88 10.26 -17.77
C PRO A 241 3.30 9.84 -18.15
N ASN A 242 4.22 9.78 -17.19
CA ASN A 242 5.59 9.37 -17.46
C ASN A 242 5.70 7.94 -17.99
N THR A 243 4.95 7.02 -17.39
CA THR A 243 4.91 5.61 -17.80
C THR A 243 4.25 5.46 -19.17
N THR A 244 3.17 6.21 -19.43
CA THR A 244 2.50 6.24 -20.73
C THR A 244 3.43 6.75 -21.82
N ASN A 245 4.10 7.88 -21.60
CA ASN A 245 5.06 8.44 -22.55
C ASN A 245 6.24 7.50 -22.82
N ALA A 246 6.75 6.83 -21.79
CA ALA A 246 7.81 5.84 -21.95
C ALA A 246 7.35 4.59 -22.72
N LEU A 247 6.07 4.21 -22.59
CA LEU A 247 5.46 3.10 -23.33
C LEU A 247 5.28 3.49 -24.80
N LEU A 248 4.67 4.64 -25.08
CA LEU A 248 4.40 5.12 -26.44
C LEU A 248 5.68 5.31 -27.28
N LYS A 249 6.79 5.68 -26.66
CA LYS A 249 8.10 5.76 -27.36
C LYS A 249 8.66 4.41 -27.80
N LYS A 250 8.08 3.29 -27.32
CA LYS A 250 8.53 1.92 -27.65
C LYS A 250 7.59 1.22 -28.64
N LEU A 251 6.44 1.82 -28.93
CA LEU A 251 5.48 1.37 -29.94
C LEU A 251 5.76 2.04 -31.28
#